data_8bbd2ebc540afad05d170000dc3e518c
#
_entry.id   8bbd2ebc540afad05d170000dc3e518c
#
_cell.length_a   1.000
_cell.length_b   1.000
_cell.length_c   1.000
_cell.angle_alpha   90.00
_cell.angle_beta   90.00
_cell.angle_gamma   90.00
#
_symmetry.space_group_name_H-M   'P 1'
#
loop_
_entity.id
_entity.type
_entity.pdbx_description
1 polymer ?
#
loop_
_entity_poly.entity_id
_entity_poly.type
_entity_poly.pdbx_seq_one_letter_code
_entity_poly.pdbx_strand_id
1 'polypeptide(L)'
;MKQLMKLAAAAAVGAVASGSIVYAQAQMAEPPRAIVALYHAAPGQQEALLHWLADQDRIAAAAGLPAGQLYVHTDGDSWDYMGIAPVTTPAQDAAVAAAARKMGMAGGAKRAIEFRKLIASHTDTYTIGPVTAAQVITAIGS
;
A
#
# COMPACT_ATOMS: atom_id res chain seq x y z
N MET A 1 -10.48 -46.52 -70.73
CA MET A 1 -9.92 -46.37 -69.40
C MET A 1 -10.78 -45.29 -68.71
N LYS A 2 -11.57 -45.76 -67.76
CA LYS A 2 -12.73 -45.02 -67.22
C LYS A 2 -12.31 -44.23 -65.99
N GLN A 3 -12.42 -42.93 -66.03
CA GLN A 3 -12.32 -42.06 -64.89
C GLN A 3 -13.71 -41.93 -64.25
N LEU A 4 -13.84 -42.39 -63.03
CA LEU A 4 -15.02 -42.20 -62.20
C LEU A 4 -14.84 -40.93 -61.36
N MET A 5 -15.61 -39.89 -61.71
CA MET A 5 -15.79 -38.73 -60.87
C MET A 5 -16.66 -39.13 -59.65
N LYS A 6 -16.09 -38.99 -58.46
CA LYS A 6 -16.87 -39.03 -57.24
C LYS A 6 -17.11 -37.64 -56.74
N LEU A 7 -18.35 -37.19 -56.80
CA LEU A 7 -18.80 -35.98 -56.10
C LEU A 7 -18.78 -36.28 -54.58
N ALA A 8 -18.00 -35.50 -53.86
CA ALA A 8 -18.08 -35.43 -52.39
C ALA A 8 -18.96 -34.23 -52.03
N ALA A 9 -20.09 -34.51 -51.43
CA ALA A 9 -20.97 -33.51 -50.85
C ALA A 9 -20.34 -33.06 -49.52
N ALA A 10 -19.95 -31.80 -49.46
CA ALA A 10 -19.50 -31.17 -48.22
C ALA A 10 -20.74 -30.74 -47.41
N ALA A 11 -21.02 -31.45 -46.32
CA ALA A 11 -21.97 -31.02 -45.30
C ALA A 11 -21.29 -29.97 -44.42
N ALA A 12 -21.69 -28.71 -44.56
CA ALA A 12 -21.28 -27.64 -43.63
C ALA A 12 -22.03 -27.83 -42.32
N VAL A 13 -21.34 -28.34 -41.31
CA VAL A 13 -21.81 -28.35 -39.92
C VAL A 13 -21.49 -26.97 -39.34
N GLY A 14 -22.53 -26.14 -39.21
CA GLY A 14 -22.42 -24.87 -38.50
C GLY A 14 -22.18 -25.11 -37.01
N ALA A 15 -20.94 -24.91 -36.58
CA ALA A 15 -20.63 -24.83 -35.18
C ALA A 15 -21.14 -23.51 -34.63
N VAL A 16 -22.26 -23.53 -33.92
CA VAL A 16 -22.69 -22.41 -33.08
C VAL A 16 -21.69 -22.34 -31.92
N ALA A 17 -20.71 -21.45 -32.04
CA ALA A 17 -19.85 -21.10 -30.93
C ALA A 17 -20.70 -20.35 -29.90
N SER A 18 -21.26 -21.09 -28.94
CA SER A 18 -21.81 -20.51 -27.72
C SER A 18 -20.65 -19.86 -26.98
N GLY A 19 -20.43 -18.58 -27.23
CA GLY A 19 -19.51 -17.76 -26.47
C GLY A 19 -19.99 -17.70 -25.04
N SER A 20 -19.47 -18.59 -24.20
CA SER A 20 -19.55 -18.43 -22.76
C SER A 20 -18.79 -17.16 -22.41
N ILE A 21 -19.52 -16.04 -22.23
CA ILE A 21 -18.97 -14.85 -21.61
C ILE A 21 -18.66 -15.25 -20.18
N VAL A 22 -17.42 -15.71 -19.98
CA VAL A 22 -16.85 -15.83 -18.65
C VAL A 22 -16.72 -14.39 -18.15
N TYR A 23 -17.70 -13.93 -17.39
CA TYR A 23 -17.51 -12.80 -16.53
C TYR A 23 -16.40 -13.22 -15.56
N ALA A 24 -15.17 -12.85 -15.89
CA ALA A 24 -14.12 -12.80 -14.91
C ALA A 24 -14.62 -11.81 -13.84
N GLN A 25 -15.21 -12.35 -12.78
CA GLN A 25 -15.32 -11.60 -11.54
C GLN A 25 -13.87 -11.28 -11.20
N ALA A 26 -13.46 -10.04 -11.51
CA ALA A 26 -12.26 -9.49 -10.95
C ALA A 26 -12.46 -9.62 -9.44
N GLN A 27 -11.84 -10.65 -8.87
CA GLN A 27 -11.67 -10.73 -7.43
C GLN A 27 -11.02 -9.41 -7.08
N MET A 28 -11.81 -8.49 -6.51
CA MET A 28 -11.28 -7.22 -6.03
C MET A 28 -10.21 -7.61 -5.02
N ALA A 29 -8.95 -7.41 -5.39
CA ALA A 29 -7.86 -7.59 -4.46
C ALA A 29 -8.23 -6.83 -3.18
N GLU A 30 -8.01 -7.46 -2.02
CA GLU A 30 -8.26 -6.76 -0.77
C GLU A 30 -7.59 -5.39 -0.83
N PRO A 31 -8.31 -4.31 -0.51
CA PRO A 31 -7.73 -2.99 -0.56
C PRO A 31 -6.51 -2.93 0.37
N PRO A 32 -5.45 -2.23 -0.03
CA PRO A 32 -4.22 -2.21 0.73
C PRO A 32 -4.47 -1.69 2.14
N ARG A 33 -3.78 -2.27 3.11
CA ARG A 33 -3.80 -1.82 4.49
C ARG A 33 -2.69 -0.78 4.71
N ALA A 34 -3.02 0.29 5.42
CA ALA A 34 -2.08 1.35 5.73
C ALA A 34 -2.15 1.74 7.22
N ILE A 35 -1.09 2.35 7.68
CA ILE A 35 -1.05 3.06 8.96
C ILE A 35 -1.15 4.54 8.63
N VAL A 36 -2.10 5.22 9.25
CA VAL A 36 -2.19 6.69 9.27
C VAL A 36 -1.69 7.16 10.63
N ALA A 37 -0.62 7.92 10.62
CA ALA A 37 0.01 8.48 11.81
C ALA A 37 -0.21 9.99 11.86
N LEU A 38 -0.70 10.51 12.99
CA LEU A 38 -0.76 11.94 13.26
C LEU A 38 0.34 12.28 14.27
N TYR A 39 1.12 13.32 13.96
CA TYR A 39 2.23 13.76 14.80
C TYR A 39 2.00 15.18 15.31
N HIS A 40 2.17 15.34 16.62
CA HIS A 40 2.29 16.64 17.27
C HIS A 40 3.75 16.77 17.70
N ALA A 41 4.49 17.67 17.07
CA ALA A 41 5.88 17.92 17.42
C ALA A 41 5.99 18.49 18.83
N ALA A 42 7.03 18.14 19.55
CA ALA A 42 7.36 18.86 20.78
C ALA A 42 7.71 20.31 20.46
N PRO A 43 7.50 21.27 21.37
CA PRO A 43 7.80 22.68 21.13
C PRO A 43 9.23 22.88 20.62
N GLY A 44 9.37 23.51 19.44
CA GLY A 44 10.65 23.76 18.78
C GLY A 44 11.30 22.54 18.10
N GLN A 45 10.62 21.39 18.02
CA GLN A 45 11.15 20.17 17.42
C GLN A 45 10.57 19.84 16.04
N GLN A 46 9.82 20.74 15.42
CA GLN A 46 9.15 20.51 14.13
C GLN A 46 10.14 20.11 13.04
N GLU A 47 11.23 20.85 12.88
CA GLU A 47 12.28 20.57 11.90
C GLU A 47 13.02 19.27 12.20
N ALA A 48 13.37 19.03 13.46
CA ALA A 48 14.05 17.81 13.90
C ALA A 48 13.16 16.57 13.67
N LEU A 49 11.85 16.68 13.86
CA LEU A 49 10.89 15.63 13.56
C LEU A 49 10.81 15.36 12.04
N LEU A 50 10.82 16.40 11.20
CA LEU A 50 10.89 16.21 9.73
C LEU A 50 12.16 15.47 9.30
N HIS A 51 13.32 15.82 9.86
CA HIS A 51 14.56 15.08 9.60
C HIS A 51 14.45 13.61 10.02
N TRP A 52 13.85 13.36 11.18
CA TRP A 52 13.62 11.99 11.65
C TRP A 52 12.69 11.21 10.70
N LEU A 53 11.60 11.82 10.21
CA LEU A 53 10.68 11.21 9.23
C LEU A 53 11.39 10.94 7.89
N ALA A 54 12.20 11.88 7.40
CA ALA A 54 13.01 11.68 6.20
C ALA A 54 14.01 10.51 6.34
N ASP A 55 14.55 10.30 7.55
CA ASP A 55 15.39 9.13 7.85
C ASP A 55 14.59 7.82 7.77
N GLN A 56 13.30 7.81 8.20
CA GLN A 56 12.45 6.63 8.02
C GLN A 56 12.26 6.31 6.54
N ASP A 57 12.00 7.32 5.69
CA ASP A 57 11.83 7.13 4.25
C ASP A 57 13.09 6.56 3.61
N ARG A 58 14.28 7.07 3.99
CA ARG A 58 15.57 6.54 3.51
C ARG A 58 15.80 5.08 3.92
N ILE A 59 15.44 4.72 5.15
CA ILE A 59 15.55 3.33 5.63
C ILE A 59 14.57 2.43 4.87
N ALA A 60 13.32 2.87 4.68
CA ALA A 60 12.30 2.14 3.94
C ALA A 60 12.76 1.88 2.49
N ALA A 61 13.26 2.91 1.81
CA ALA A 61 13.82 2.79 0.47
C ALA A 61 15.01 1.82 0.41
N ALA A 62 15.93 1.86 1.38
CA ALA A 62 17.06 0.94 1.48
C ALA A 62 16.61 -0.51 1.76
N ALA A 63 15.44 -0.71 2.35
CA ALA A 63 14.79 -2.01 2.56
C ALA A 63 13.93 -2.47 1.36
N GLY A 64 13.87 -1.69 0.27
CA GLY A 64 13.06 -1.99 -0.92
C GLY A 64 11.57 -1.73 -0.74
N LEU A 65 11.17 -0.92 0.24
CA LEU A 65 9.78 -0.54 0.48
C LEU A 65 9.45 0.77 -0.23
N PRO A 66 8.17 0.98 -0.61
CA PRO A 66 7.71 2.26 -1.12
C PRO A 66 7.81 3.35 -0.03
N ALA A 67 8.07 4.57 -0.45
CA ALA A 67 8.00 5.72 0.44
C ALA A 67 6.57 5.93 0.98
N GLY A 68 6.47 6.40 2.21
CA GLY A 68 5.22 6.90 2.76
C GLY A 68 4.79 8.21 2.10
N GLN A 69 3.57 8.64 2.41
CA GLN A 69 3.06 9.95 2.07
C GLN A 69 3.11 10.82 3.33
N LEU A 70 3.55 12.06 3.19
CA LEU A 70 3.56 13.03 4.28
C LEU A 70 2.69 14.23 3.90
N TYR A 71 1.79 14.60 4.80
CA TYR A 71 0.98 15.80 4.71
C TYR A 71 1.40 16.76 5.83
N VAL A 72 1.58 18.02 5.47
CA VAL A 72 1.92 19.09 6.40
C VAL A 72 0.65 19.85 6.72
N HIS A 73 0.38 20.08 7.99
CA HIS A 73 -0.76 20.88 8.43
C HIS A 73 -0.64 22.32 7.95
N THR A 74 -1.74 22.88 7.48
CA THR A 74 -1.81 24.28 7.05
C THR A 74 -2.85 25.09 7.81
N ASP A 75 -3.97 24.47 8.17
CA ASP A 75 -5.07 25.10 8.91
C ASP A 75 -6.02 24.03 9.47
N GLY A 76 -6.69 24.30 10.59
CA GLY A 76 -7.69 23.44 11.21
C GLY A 76 -7.25 22.83 12.54
N ASP A 77 -7.07 21.51 12.62
CA ASP A 77 -6.70 20.78 13.83
C ASP A 77 -5.25 21.05 14.28
N SER A 78 -4.88 20.60 15.46
CA SER A 78 -3.62 20.93 16.12
C SER A 78 -2.42 20.04 15.77
N TRP A 79 -2.56 19.04 14.87
CA TRP A 79 -1.42 18.19 14.47
C TRP A 79 -0.47 18.93 13.52
N ASP A 80 0.82 18.61 13.54
CA ASP A 80 1.82 19.21 12.66
C ASP A 80 1.97 18.44 11.35
N TYR A 81 1.99 17.10 11.42
CA TYR A 81 2.20 16.22 10.28
C TYR A 81 1.27 15.01 10.32
N MET A 82 0.84 14.54 9.13
CA MET A 82 0.15 13.28 8.96
C MET A 82 0.94 12.41 7.99
N GLY A 83 1.33 11.22 8.44
CA GLY A 83 1.99 10.21 7.62
C GLY A 83 1.02 9.10 7.21
N ILE A 84 1.13 8.60 5.98
CA ILE A 84 0.42 7.40 5.53
C ILE A 84 1.46 6.44 4.96
N ALA A 85 1.58 5.26 5.55
CA ALA A 85 2.52 4.23 5.10
C ALA A 85 1.83 2.86 5.01
N PRO A 86 2.26 1.98 4.09
CA PRO A 86 1.70 0.62 4.03
C PRO A 86 2.02 -0.16 5.30
N VAL A 87 1.11 -1.06 5.69
CA VAL A 87 1.37 -2.02 6.76
C VAL A 87 2.43 -3.02 6.28
N THR A 88 3.48 -3.20 7.06
CA THR A 88 4.59 -4.09 6.75
C THR A 88 4.34 -5.52 7.26
N THR A 89 4.98 -6.48 6.64
CA THR A 89 5.08 -7.86 7.12
C THR A 89 6.27 -8.03 8.06
N PRO A 90 6.33 -9.09 8.90
CA PRO A 90 7.50 -9.36 9.74
C PRO A 90 8.83 -9.46 8.97
N ALA A 91 8.79 -9.97 7.74
CA ALA A 91 9.98 -10.02 6.88
C ALA A 91 10.44 -8.63 6.44
N GLN A 92 9.51 -7.75 6.10
CA GLN A 92 9.79 -6.35 5.76
C GLN A 92 10.31 -5.58 6.98
N ASP A 93 9.74 -5.80 8.16
CA ASP A 93 10.24 -5.21 9.41
C ASP A 93 11.69 -5.61 9.69
N ALA A 94 12.02 -6.88 9.47
CA ALA A 94 13.40 -7.36 9.60
C ALA A 94 14.34 -6.70 8.59
N ALA A 95 13.89 -6.49 7.34
CA ALA A 95 14.65 -5.78 6.31
C ALA A 95 14.88 -4.32 6.67
N VAL A 96 13.85 -3.62 7.16
CA VAL A 96 13.94 -2.24 7.67
C VAL A 96 14.94 -2.15 8.81
N ALA A 97 14.86 -3.05 9.79
CA ALA A 97 15.81 -3.08 10.91
C ALA A 97 17.25 -3.35 10.45
N ALA A 98 17.46 -4.19 9.44
CA ALA A 98 18.78 -4.43 8.84
C ALA A 98 19.30 -3.21 8.10
N ALA A 99 18.45 -2.52 7.32
CA ALA A 99 18.80 -1.29 6.62
C ALA A 99 19.21 -0.18 7.61
N ALA A 100 18.43 0.04 8.67
CA ALA A 100 18.75 1.01 9.72
C ALA A 100 20.12 0.75 10.36
N ARG A 101 20.43 -0.52 10.69
CA ARG A 101 21.75 -0.88 11.23
C ARG A 101 22.88 -0.60 10.26
N LYS A 102 22.72 -0.90 8.96
CA LYS A 102 23.72 -0.60 7.92
C LYS A 102 24.00 0.90 7.78
N MET A 103 22.98 1.72 8.02
CA MET A 103 23.08 3.18 8.01
C MET A 103 23.61 3.77 9.32
N GLY A 104 24.00 2.93 10.30
CA GLY A 104 24.52 3.38 11.61
C GLY A 104 23.44 4.00 12.51
N MET A 105 22.17 3.82 12.19
CA MET A 105 21.07 4.40 12.97
C MET A 105 20.78 3.55 14.21
N ALA A 106 20.39 4.21 15.29
CA ALA A 106 19.96 3.53 16.49
C ALA A 106 18.75 2.64 16.21
N GLY A 107 18.68 1.47 16.85
CA GLY A 107 17.56 0.54 16.77
C GLY A 107 16.85 0.36 18.11
N GLY A 108 15.69 -0.29 18.07
CA GLY A 108 14.96 -0.72 19.26
C GLY A 108 14.61 0.42 20.21
N ALA A 109 14.76 0.18 21.51
CA ALA A 109 14.39 1.13 22.55
C ALA A 109 15.11 2.48 22.46
N LYS A 110 16.37 2.50 22.02
CA LYS A 110 17.11 3.76 21.87
C LYS A 110 16.45 4.66 20.84
N ARG A 111 16.06 4.10 19.68
CA ARG A 111 15.36 4.85 18.62
C ARG A 111 14.00 5.36 19.11
N ALA A 112 13.25 4.54 19.86
CA ALA A 112 11.97 4.97 20.42
C ALA A 112 12.13 6.13 21.42
N ILE A 113 13.19 6.14 22.22
CA ILE A 113 13.50 7.24 23.12
C ILE A 113 13.87 8.51 22.36
N GLU A 114 14.65 8.39 21.29
CA GLU A 114 15.00 9.53 20.43
C GLU A 114 13.74 10.13 19.79
N PHE A 115 12.87 9.31 19.24
CA PHE A 115 11.59 9.76 18.69
C PHE A 115 10.73 10.49 19.71
N ARG A 116 10.61 9.96 20.94
CA ARG A 116 9.80 10.59 22.01
C ARG A 116 10.28 11.98 22.42
N LYS A 117 11.52 12.35 22.13
CA LYS A 117 12.02 13.71 22.38
C LYS A 117 11.55 14.71 21.32
N LEU A 118 11.12 14.22 20.17
CA LEU A 118 10.72 15.04 19.03
C LEU A 118 9.21 15.32 19.00
N ILE A 119 8.43 14.55 19.76
CA ILE A 119 6.97 14.62 19.74
C ILE A 119 6.39 14.98 21.10
N ALA A 120 5.33 15.76 21.11
CA ALA A 120 4.44 15.93 22.26
C ALA A 120 3.46 14.76 22.35
N SER A 121 2.92 14.33 21.21
CA SER A 121 2.08 13.13 21.08
C SER A 121 2.09 12.60 19.65
N HIS A 122 1.66 11.35 19.46
CA HIS A 122 1.29 10.80 18.16
C HIS A 122 0.21 9.73 18.33
N THR A 123 -0.51 9.47 17.25
CA THR A 123 -1.46 8.36 17.17
C THR A 123 -1.24 7.61 15.86
N ASP A 124 -1.30 6.28 15.94
CA ASP A 124 -1.25 5.40 14.77
C ASP A 124 -2.60 4.71 14.62
N THR A 125 -3.17 4.80 13.43
CA THR A 125 -4.45 4.19 13.09
C THR A 125 -4.29 3.24 11.92
N TYR A 126 -4.69 1.98 12.09
CA TYR A 126 -4.75 1.02 10.98
C TYR A 126 -5.98 1.28 10.13
N THR A 127 -5.76 1.36 8.83
CA THR A 127 -6.79 1.69 7.85
C THR A 127 -6.80 0.70 6.69
N ILE A 128 -7.88 0.72 5.93
CA ILE A 128 -8.02 0.06 4.64
C ILE A 128 -8.23 1.16 3.60
N GLY A 129 -7.46 1.15 2.53
CA GLY A 129 -7.61 2.16 1.48
C GLY A 129 -6.32 2.47 0.72
N PRO A 130 -6.42 3.38 -0.27
CA PRO A 130 -7.58 4.25 -0.53
C PRO A 130 -8.78 3.50 -1.10
N VAL A 131 -9.98 3.83 -0.62
CA VAL A 131 -11.26 3.30 -1.10
C VAL A 131 -12.29 4.43 -1.22
N THR A 132 -13.30 4.24 -2.08
CA THR A 132 -14.44 5.16 -2.17
C THR A 132 -15.57 4.71 -1.24
N ALA A 133 -16.45 5.63 -0.86
CA ALA A 133 -17.64 5.30 -0.10
C ALA A 133 -18.50 4.25 -0.81
N ALA A 134 -18.62 4.32 -2.14
CA ALA A 134 -19.36 3.34 -2.93
C ALA A 134 -18.76 1.93 -2.83
N GLN A 135 -17.43 1.80 -2.83
CA GLN A 135 -16.76 0.51 -2.62
C GLN A 135 -17.03 -0.06 -1.23
N VAL A 136 -17.01 0.80 -0.19
CA VAL A 136 -17.32 0.37 1.18
C VAL A 136 -18.78 -0.09 1.27
N ILE A 137 -19.73 0.68 0.72
CA ILE A 137 -21.15 0.31 0.68
C ILE A 137 -21.34 -1.05 -0.01
N THR A 138 -20.71 -1.26 -1.15
CA THR A 138 -20.77 -2.55 -1.86
C THR A 138 -20.23 -3.70 -1.01
N ALA A 139 -19.14 -3.47 -0.28
CA ALA A 139 -18.51 -4.49 0.56
C ALA A 139 -19.36 -4.89 1.78
N ILE A 140 -20.17 -3.99 2.34
CA ILE A 140 -21.09 -4.30 3.45
C ILE A 140 -22.43 -4.87 3.00
N GLY A 141 -22.66 -4.99 1.68
CA GLY A 141 -23.83 -5.70 1.13
C GLY A 141 -25.13 -4.92 1.19
N SER A 142 -25.10 -3.60 1.19
CA SER A 142 -26.28 -2.70 1.15
C SER A 142 -26.57 -2.20 -0.25
#